data_43a88b8c46e5bb33a2bcf189c803736a
#
_entry.id   43a88b8c46e5bb33a2bcf189c803736a
#
_cell.length_a   1.000
_cell.length_b   1.000
_cell.length_c   1.000
_cell.angle_alpha   90.00
_cell.angle_beta   90.00
_cell.angle_gamma   90.00
#
_symmetry.space_group_name_H-M   'P 1'
#
loop_
_entity.id
_entity.type
_entity.pdbx_description
1 polymer ?
#
loop_
_entity_poly.entity_id
_entity_poly.type
_entity_poly.pdbx_seq_one_letter_code
_entity_poly.pdbx_strand_id
1 'polypeptide(L)'
;MKWTITLAALALAAPAFAQTVPLVIAHRGASGERPEHTLAAYERAIEEGADYIELDLVPTQDGVLVARHENELSGTTDVADHPEFAARLTTRIIDGEEVTGWFTEDFTLAELRTLRAKERLPALRAANTAFDGLYTVPTLAEVVRLVRAKEAESGRRIGLYPEIKHPTYFAGIGFDLPELLVDQLAAAGVTDVDPVFIQSFEPSSLRRLDTMTDFPLVLLMTATGGPADDLGITYQEMLDAQGLITIAAYADGIGPDMRLVLTAGGSSTGLVEAAHLSGLQVHPWTLRKESAFLPERLRGEAPEKPGCYDTLFDRLVTAGVDGIFTDNPREIVNLRSGGARFCARAWIEVR
;
A
#
# COMPACT_ATOMS: atom_id res chain seq x y z
N MET A 1 53.02 -48.28 1.16
CA MET A 1 52.52 -46.99 0.59
C MET A 1 51.16 -46.74 1.17
N LYS A 2 51.01 -45.76 2.10
CA LYS A 2 49.72 -45.37 2.68
C LYS A 2 49.24 -44.16 1.93
N TRP A 3 48.08 -44.21 1.28
CA TRP A 3 47.44 -43.11 0.60
C TRP A 3 46.55 -42.40 1.59
N THR A 4 46.86 -41.16 1.90
CA THR A 4 46.00 -40.28 2.68
C THR A 4 45.08 -39.53 1.70
N ILE A 5 43.78 -39.78 1.79
CA ILE A 5 42.75 -39.03 1.05
C ILE A 5 42.41 -37.82 1.88
N THR A 6 42.77 -36.61 1.37
CA THR A 6 42.37 -35.31 1.95
C THR A 6 41.02 -34.95 1.37
N LEU A 7 39.94 -34.98 2.18
CA LEU A 7 38.65 -34.41 1.82
C LEU A 7 38.75 -32.88 1.89
N ALA A 8 38.66 -32.21 0.75
CA ALA A 8 38.43 -30.78 0.70
C ALA A 8 36.96 -30.49 0.94
N ALA A 9 36.62 -29.85 2.06
CA ALA A 9 35.28 -29.34 2.32
C ALA A 9 35.09 -28.08 1.46
N LEU A 10 34.22 -28.17 0.44
CA LEU A 10 33.70 -27.02 -0.29
C LEU A 10 32.72 -26.29 0.66
N ALA A 11 33.13 -25.16 1.20
CA ALA A 11 32.20 -24.23 1.85
C ALA A 11 31.39 -23.54 0.77
N LEU A 12 30.12 -23.90 0.63
CA LEU A 12 29.13 -23.15 -0.15
C LEU A 12 28.93 -21.82 0.57
N ALA A 13 29.50 -20.74 0.04
CA ALA A 13 29.16 -19.39 0.46
C ALA A 13 27.69 -19.14 0.08
N ALA A 14 26.83 -18.95 1.07
CA ALA A 14 25.48 -18.46 0.83
C ALA A 14 25.58 -17.13 0.07
N PRO A 15 24.72 -16.88 -0.94
CA PRO A 15 24.70 -15.60 -1.62
C PRO A 15 24.38 -14.52 -0.56
N ALA A 16 25.33 -13.58 -0.37
CA ALA A 16 25.04 -12.36 0.37
C ALA A 16 24.09 -11.56 -0.52
N PHE A 17 22.80 -11.53 -0.20
CA PHE A 17 21.88 -10.59 -0.80
C PHE A 17 22.40 -9.19 -0.48
N ALA A 18 22.78 -8.44 -1.50
CA ALA A 18 23.12 -7.03 -1.33
C ALA A 18 21.90 -6.36 -0.70
N GLN A 19 22.07 -5.73 0.45
CA GLN A 19 20.99 -5.02 1.12
C GLN A 19 20.52 -3.91 0.19
N THR A 20 19.38 -4.12 -0.48
CA THR A 20 18.78 -3.12 -1.36
C THR A 20 18.25 -1.97 -0.50
N VAL A 21 18.41 -0.75 -0.99
CA VAL A 21 17.80 0.41 -0.34
C VAL A 21 16.29 0.33 -0.59
N PRO A 22 15.43 0.25 0.45
CA PRO A 22 14.01 0.02 0.25
C PRO A 22 13.34 1.17 -0.51
N LEU A 23 12.39 0.82 -1.39
CA LEU A 23 11.51 1.78 -2.05
C LEU A 23 10.67 2.53 -1.01
N VAL A 24 10.43 3.82 -1.22
CA VAL A 24 9.48 4.61 -0.44
C VAL A 24 8.18 4.72 -1.23
N ILE A 25 7.15 4.05 -0.73
CA ILE A 25 5.82 3.97 -1.36
C ILE A 25 4.87 4.86 -0.56
N ALA A 26 4.41 5.96 -1.18
CA ALA A 26 3.57 6.94 -0.51
C ALA A 26 2.12 6.46 -0.46
N HIS A 27 1.72 5.89 0.69
CA HIS A 27 0.42 5.31 0.96
C HIS A 27 -0.70 6.35 0.89
N ARG A 28 -1.51 6.27 -0.18
CA ARG A 28 -2.56 7.24 -0.50
C ARG A 28 -2.01 8.66 -0.72
N GLY A 29 -0.78 8.75 -1.21
CA GLY A 29 0.00 9.98 -1.27
C GLY A 29 0.68 10.35 0.05
N ALA A 30 1.01 11.63 0.26
CA ALA A 30 1.48 12.15 1.56
C ALA A 30 0.27 12.34 2.50
N SER A 31 -0.44 11.25 2.82
CA SER A 31 -1.69 11.26 3.58
C SER A 31 -1.51 11.73 5.04
N GLY A 32 -0.28 11.73 5.55
CA GLY A 32 0.07 12.36 6.82
C GLY A 32 0.06 13.89 6.81
N GLU A 33 0.01 14.54 5.63
CA GLU A 33 0.06 16.00 5.46
C GLU A 33 -1.10 16.58 4.63
N ARG A 34 -1.88 15.75 3.94
CA ARG A 34 -3.02 16.13 3.09
C ARG A 34 -4.11 15.08 3.20
N PRO A 35 -5.39 15.43 2.97
CA PRO A 35 -6.44 14.43 2.83
C PRO A 35 -6.05 13.37 1.79
N GLU A 36 -6.16 12.10 2.20
CA GLU A 36 -5.73 10.95 1.40
C GLU A 36 -6.38 10.92 0.02
N HIS A 37 -5.70 10.29 -0.95
CA HIS A 37 -6.21 10.09 -2.31
C HIS A 37 -6.63 11.36 -3.04
N THR A 38 -6.01 12.50 -2.73
CA THR A 38 -6.18 13.74 -3.49
C THR A 38 -4.97 13.99 -4.39
N LEU A 39 -5.16 14.72 -5.50
CA LEU A 39 -4.02 15.13 -6.34
C LEU A 39 -2.99 15.91 -5.53
N ALA A 40 -3.43 16.69 -4.54
CA ALA A 40 -2.53 17.43 -3.64
C ALA A 40 -1.71 16.50 -2.72
N ALA A 41 -2.27 15.37 -2.27
CA ALA A 41 -1.53 14.38 -1.49
C ALA A 41 -0.49 13.67 -2.36
N TYR A 42 -0.83 13.33 -3.61
CA TYR A 42 0.10 12.70 -4.55
C TYR A 42 1.22 13.65 -4.97
N GLU A 43 0.88 14.90 -5.35
CA GLU A 43 1.86 15.92 -5.67
C GLU A 43 2.85 16.13 -4.52
N ARG A 44 2.33 16.24 -3.31
CA ARG A 44 3.13 16.38 -2.10
C ARG A 44 4.09 15.22 -1.90
N ALA A 45 3.64 13.98 -2.07
CA ALA A 45 4.47 12.78 -1.97
C ALA A 45 5.61 12.78 -3.00
N ILE A 46 5.32 13.19 -4.23
CA ILE A 46 6.30 13.28 -5.31
C ILE A 46 7.37 14.34 -4.97
N GLU A 47 6.96 15.52 -4.48
CA GLU A 47 7.86 16.59 -4.05
C GLU A 47 8.74 16.18 -2.87
N GLU A 48 8.25 15.31 -2.01
CA GLU A 48 8.97 14.75 -0.87
C GLU A 48 9.95 13.63 -1.24
N GLY A 49 9.93 13.18 -2.50
CA GLY A 49 10.89 12.23 -3.04
C GLY A 49 10.47 10.77 -2.93
N ALA A 50 9.17 10.47 -2.75
CA ALA A 50 8.66 9.12 -2.86
C ALA A 50 9.02 8.50 -4.21
N ASP A 51 9.33 7.19 -4.24
CA ASP A 51 9.63 6.47 -5.48
C ASP A 51 8.34 6.06 -6.19
N TYR A 52 7.32 5.68 -5.42
CA TYR A 52 5.99 5.31 -5.88
C TYR A 52 4.92 6.10 -5.14
N ILE A 53 3.87 6.47 -5.85
CA ILE A 53 2.60 6.88 -5.23
C ILE A 53 1.64 5.71 -5.27
N GLU A 54 1.08 5.40 -4.12
CA GLU A 54 0.09 4.34 -4.00
C GLU A 54 -1.31 4.93 -4.04
N LEU A 55 -2.23 4.20 -4.70
CA LEU A 55 -3.61 4.61 -4.91
C LEU A 55 -4.54 3.40 -4.88
N ASP A 56 -5.55 3.46 -4.01
CA ASP A 56 -6.66 2.52 -3.98
C ASP A 56 -7.71 2.91 -5.03
N LEU A 57 -8.29 1.97 -5.75
CA LEU A 57 -9.20 2.22 -6.84
C LEU A 57 -10.53 1.50 -6.66
N VAL A 58 -11.62 2.24 -6.83
CA VAL A 58 -12.99 1.76 -6.88
C VAL A 58 -13.72 2.36 -8.09
N PRO A 59 -14.72 1.69 -8.68
CA PRO A 59 -15.45 2.20 -9.82
C PRO A 59 -16.59 3.14 -9.39
N THR A 60 -16.87 4.12 -10.23
CA THR A 60 -18.13 4.86 -10.21
C THR A 60 -19.25 4.06 -10.92
N GLN A 61 -20.49 4.51 -10.85
CA GLN A 61 -21.64 3.92 -11.56
C GLN A 61 -21.40 3.79 -13.06
N ASP A 62 -20.72 4.75 -13.66
CA ASP A 62 -20.36 4.79 -15.08
C ASP A 62 -19.01 4.16 -15.41
N GLY A 63 -18.44 3.35 -14.46
CA GLY A 63 -17.27 2.50 -14.67
C GLY A 63 -15.92 3.24 -14.67
N VAL A 64 -15.86 4.49 -14.19
CA VAL A 64 -14.59 5.21 -14.08
C VAL A 64 -13.91 4.88 -12.76
N LEU A 65 -12.65 4.46 -12.82
CA LEU A 65 -11.85 4.21 -11.62
C LEU A 65 -11.43 5.53 -10.95
N VAL A 66 -11.77 5.66 -9.67
CA VAL A 66 -11.46 6.81 -8.82
C VAL A 66 -10.61 6.38 -7.63
N ALA A 67 -9.74 7.27 -7.18
CA ALA A 67 -8.84 6.98 -6.08
C ALA A 67 -9.55 7.14 -4.73
N ARG A 68 -9.84 6.00 -4.08
CA ARG A 68 -10.46 5.90 -2.75
C ARG A 68 -10.19 4.55 -2.12
N HIS A 69 -9.97 4.57 -0.79
CA HIS A 69 -9.71 3.34 -0.04
C HIS A 69 -10.96 2.45 0.09
N GLU A 70 -12.08 3.04 0.47
CA GLU A 70 -13.38 2.37 0.48
C GLU A 70 -14.27 2.91 -0.66
N ASN A 71 -15.18 2.08 -1.14
CA ASN A 71 -16.28 2.55 -1.98
C ASN A 71 -17.31 3.36 -1.15
N GLU A 72 -17.35 3.23 0.17
CA GLU A 72 -18.15 4.07 1.07
C GLU A 72 -17.55 5.50 1.16
N LEU A 73 -18.40 6.52 0.96
CA LEU A 73 -17.99 7.91 0.74
C LEU A 73 -17.91 8.76 2.01
N SER A 74 -18.68 8.46 3.06
CA SER A 74 -18.91 9.40 4.18
C SER A 74 -17.69 9.63 5.06
N GLY A 75 -16.80 8.63 5.12
CA GLY A 75 -15.60 8.68 5.96
C GLY A 75 -14.59 9.75 5.52
N THR A 76 -14.49 10.05 4.22
CA THR A 76 -13.48 10.93 3.65
C THR A 76 -14.01 11.94 2.63
N THR A 77 -15.35 12.12 2.56
CA THR A 77 -15.99 13.19 1.77
C THR A 77 -17.11 13.87 2.55
N ASP A 78 -17.59 14.98 2.02
CA ASP A 78 -18.71 15.76 2.52
C ASP A 78 -20.08 15.27 2.03
N VAL A 79 -20.22 14.03 1.52
CA VAL A 79 -21.45 13.48 0.93
C VAL A 79 -22.66 13.60 1.86
N ALA A 80 -22.46 13.51 3.17
CA ALA A 80 -23.54 13.64 4.15
C ALA A 80 -24.12 15.06 4.23
N ASP A 81 -23.39 16.06 3.76
CA ASP A 81 -23.81 17.48 3.70
C ASP A 81 -24.57 17.81 2.40
N HIS A 82 -24.78 16.81 1.52
CA HIS A 82 -25.45 16.92 0.23
C HIS A 82 -26.87 16.36 0.29
N PRO A 83 -27.90 17.19 0.55
CA PRO A 83 -29.31 16.71 0.70
C PRO A 83 -29.86 16.05 -0.55
N GLU A 84 -29.37 16.38 -1.74
CA GLU A 84 -29.73 15.74 -3.01
C GLU A 84 -29.37 14.25 -3.06
N PHE A 85 -28.38 13.80 -2.27
CA PHE A 85 -27.96 12.41 -2.19
C PHE A 85 -28.51 11.67 -0.96
N ALA A 86 -29.30 12.31 -0.11
CA ALA A 86 -29.80 11.71 1.12
C ALA A 86 -30.58 10.39 0.88
N ALA A 87 -31.32 10.28 -0.23
CA ALA A 87 -32.07 9.08 -0.58
C ALA A 87 -31.21 7.89 -1.03
N ARG A 88 -29.91 8.09 -1.26
CA ARG A 88 -28.95 7.02 -1.63
C ARG A 88 -28.26 6.37 -0.43
N LEU A 89 -28.52 6.89 0.79
CA LEU A 89 -28.04 6.24 2.02
C LEU A 89 -28.61 4.82 2.09
N THR A 90 -27.74 3.82 2.12
CA THR A 90 -28.12 2.40 2.11
C THR A 90 -27.13 1.55 2.89
N THR A 91 -27.47 0.27 3.10
CA THR A 91 -26.61 -0.71 3.75
C THR A 91 -26.24 -1.80 2.74
N ARG A 92 -24.97 -2.17 2.69
CA ARG A 92 -24.42 -3.23 1.82
C ARG A 92 -23.54 -4.17 2.63
N ILE A 93 -23.40 -5.40 2.13
CA ILE A 93 -22.41 -6.35 2.67
C ILE A 93 -21.21 -6.32 1.73
N ILE A 94 -20.04 -5.93 2.26
CA ILE A 94 -18.79 -5.84 1.53
C ILE A 94 -17.79 -6.72 2.27
N ASP A 95 -17.21 -7.71 1.59
CA ASP A 95 -16.27 -8.69 2.15
C ASP A 95 -16.76 -9.33 3.48
N GLY A 96 -18.08 -9.55 3.58
CA GLY A 96 -18.72 -10.15 4.75
C GLY A 96 -19.11 -9.16 5.86
N GLU A 97 -18.75 -7.89 5.75
CA GLU A 97 -19.06 -6.85 6.74
C GLU A 97 -20.25 -5.98 6.30
N GLU A 98 -21.16 -5.65 7.24
CA GLU A 98 -22.26 -4.75 6.99
C GLU A 98 -21.80 -3.29 7.08
N VAL A 99 -21.92 -2.55 5.97
CA VAL A 99 -21.52 -1.15 5.83
C VAL A 99 -22.73 -0.31 5.45
N THR A 100 -23.00 0.75 6.21
CA THR A 100 -24.06 1.73 5.94
C THR A 100 -23.46 3.06 5.53
N GLY A 101 -23.88 3.58 4.35
CA GLY A 101 -23.34 4.85 3.84
C GLY A 101 -23.78 5.13 2.41
N TRP A 102 -22.99 5.90 1.70
CA TRP A 102 -23.11 6.22 0.28
C TRP A 102 -21.96 5.55 -0.47
N PHE A 103 -22.27 4.88 -1.58
CA PHE A 103 -21.26 4.05 -2.26
C PHE A 103 -20.96 4.59 -3.66
N THR A 104 -19.67 4.57 -4.06
CA THR A 104 -19.18 5.12 -5.33
C THR A 104 -19.93 4.58 -6.55
N GLU A 105 -20.31 3.30 -6.54
CA GLU A 105 -21.06 2.63 -7.60
C GLU A 105 -22.51 3.11 -7.75
N ASP A 106 -23.00 3.94 -6.84
CA ASP A 106 -24.30 4.61 -6.94
C ASP A 106 -24.18 6.04 -7.52
N PHE A 107 -22.97 6.52 -7.79
CA PHE A 107 -22.70 7.87 -8.29
C PHE A 107 -21.98 7.81 -9.63
N THR A 108 -22.46 8.59 -10.60
CA THR A 108 -21.68 8.89 -11.80
C THR A 108 -20.45 9.72 -11.43
N LEU A 109 -19.41 9.70 -12.28
CA LEU A 109 -18.25 10.57 -12.07
C LEU A 109 -18.65 12.05 -11.96
N ALA A 110 -19.65 12.49 -12.75
CA ALA A 110 -20.12 13.87 -12.72
C ALA A 110 -20.69 14.26 -11.35
N GLU A 111 -21.45 13.37 -10.72
CA GLU A 111 -22.01 13.57 -9.38
C GLU A 111 -20.89 13.51 -8.32
N LEU A 112 -20.00 12.51 -8.40
CA LEU A 112 -18.90 12.35 -7.45
C LEU A 112 -18.00 13.59 -7.42
N ARG A 113 -17.83 14.28 -8.54
CA ARG A 113 -17.04 15.53 -8.64
C ARG A 113 -17.67 16.73 -7.92
N THR A 114 -18.93 16.65 -7.52
CA THR A 114 -19.56 17.68 -6.67
C THR A 114 -19.09 17.59 -5.22
N LEU A 115 -18.64 16.39 -4.79
CA LEU A 115 -18.17 16.13 -3.44
C LEU A 115 -16.75 16.68 -3.22
N ARG A 116 -16.42 16.90 -1.94
CA ARG A 116 -15.11 17.35 -1.51
C ARG A 116 -14.50 16.40 -0.51
N ALA A 117 -13.20 16.16 -0.67
CA ALA A 117 -12.42 15.34 0.25
C ALA A 117 -12.26 16.01 1.61
N LYS A 118 -12.20 15.21 2.66
CA LYS A 118 -11.88 15.62 4.04
C LYS A 118 -10.92 14.64 4.69
N GLU A 119 -10.24 15.10 5.74
CA GLU A 119 -9.31 14.29 6.53
C GLU A 119 -10.03 13.12 7.22
N ARG A 120 -9.47 11.91 7.06
CA ARG A 120 -9.96 10.67 7.69
C ARG A 120 -9.78 10.66 9.20
N LEU A 121 -8.65 11.19 9.67
CA LEU A 121 -8.17 11.08 11.05
C LEU A 121 -8.04 12.44 11.73
N PRO A 122 -9.11 13.26 11.78
CA PRO A 122 -9.02 14.65 12.26
C PRO A 122 -8.49 14.77 13.68
N ALA A 123 -8.71 13.77 14.54
CA ALA A 123 -8.18 13.75 15.90
C ALA A 123 -6.65 13.56 15.95
N LEU A 124 -6.07 12.85 14.99
CA LEU A 124 -4.63 12.60 14.90
C LEU A 124 -3.92 13.61 14.00
N ARG A 125 -4.61 14.12 12.97
CA ARG A 125 -4.08 14.96 11.89
C ARG A 125 -4.84 16.29 11.79
N ALA A 126 -5.04 16.95 12.93
CA ALA A 126 -5.83 18.19 13.00
C ALA A 126 -5.37 19.26 12.00
N ALA A 127 -4.07 19.35 11.67
CA ALA A 127 -3.56 20.27 10.68
C ALA A 127 -4.09 20.00 9.25
N ASN A 128 -4.40 18.74 8.93
CA ASN A 128 -4.92 18.37 7.62
C ASN A 128 -6.36 18.82 7.40
N THR A 129 -7.14 19.03 8.47
CA THR A 129 -8.52 19.51 8.36
C THR A 129 -8.62 20.92 7.76
N ALA A 130 -7.51 21.69 7.73
CA ALA A 130 -7.43 22.95 7.02
C ALA A 130 -7.60 22.79 5.49
N PHE A 131 -7.49 21.59 4.97
CA PHE A 131 -7.66 21.24 3.56
C PHE A 131 -9.01 20.58 3.25
N ASP A 132 -9.86 20.36 4.27
CA ASP A 132 -11.20 19.83 4.07
C ASP A 132 -12.02 20.74 3.16
N GLY A 133 -12.73 20.14 2.21
CA GLY A 133 -13.55 20.86 1.25
C GLY A 133 -12.78 21.48 0.07
N LEU A 134 -11.44 21.40 0.03
CA LEU A 134 -10.64 22.03 -1.04
C LEU A 134 -10.44 21.14 -2.28
N TYR A 135 -10.45 19.82 -2.11
CA TYR A 135 -10.07 18.88 -3.16
C TYR A 135 -11.23 17.98 -3.55
N THR A 136 -11.23 17.56 -4.82
CA THR A 136 -12.15 16.54 -5.34
C THR A 136 -11.51 15.15 -5.28
N VAL A 137 -12.33 14.10 -5.43
CA VAL A 137 -11.86 12.73 -5.64
C VAL A 137 -11.31 12.61 -7.07
N PRO A 138 -10.02 12.24 -7.26
CA PRO A 138 -9.43 12.15 -8.58
C PRO A 138 -9.72 10.81 -9.24
N THR A 139 -9.71 10.80 -10.58
CA THR A 139 -9.71 9.58 -11.38
C THR A 139 -8.29 9.04 -11.55
N LEU A 140 -8.15 7.74 -11.87
CA LEU A 140 -6.87 7.14 -12.27
C LEU A 140 -6.17 7.96 -13.37
N ALA A 141 -6.91 8.35 -14.41
CA ALA A 141 -6.38 9.16 -15.51
C ALA A 141 -5.83 10.52 -15.07
N GLU A 142 -6.43 11.16 -14.04
CA GLU A 142 -5.93 12.42 -13.47
C GLU A 142 -4.65 12.20 -12.69
N VAL A 143 -4.55 11.11 -11.95
CA VAL A 143 -3.32 10.74 -11.22
C VAL A 143 -2.18 10.44 -12.21
N VAL A 144 -2.42 9.67 -13.26
CA VAL A 144 -1.41 9.40 -14.30
C VAL A 144 -0.93 10.71 -14.96
N ARG A 145 -1.84 11.64 -15.27
CA ARG A 145 -1.46 12.95 -15.83
C ARG A 145 -0.59 13.76 -14.88
N LEU A 146 -0.90 13.76 -13.58
CA LEU A 146 -0.07 14.41 -12.56
C LEU A 146 1.33 13.82 -12.54
N VAL A 147 1.45 12.48 -12.51
CA VAL A 147 2.75 11.79 -12.52
C VAL A 147 3.56 12.19 -13.74
N ARG A 148 2.98 12.15 -14.95
CA ARG A 148 3.67 12.55 -16.19
C ARG A 148 4.15 14.00 -16.16
N ALA A 149 3.33 14.91 -15.64
CA ALA A 149 3.71 16.31 -15.50
C ALA A 149 4.91 16.46 -14.52
N LYS A 150 4.88 15.77 -13.38
CA LYS A 150 5.95 15.82 -12.39
C LYS A 150 7.23 15.11 -12.84
N GLU A 151 7.13 14.04 -13.62
CA GLU A 151 8.29 13.42 -14.28
C GLU A 151 8.96 14.39 -15.27
N ALA A 152 8.16 15.09 -16.09
CA ALA A 152 8.68 16.06 -17.04
C ALA A 152 9.32 17.28 -16.34
N GLU A 153 8.77 17.72 -15.20
CA GLU A 153 9.30 18.81 -14.38
C GLU A 153 10.61 18.45 -13.68
N SER A 154 10.67 17.26 -13.07
CA SER A 154 11.78 16.85 -12.21
C SER A 154 12.88 16.04 -12.91
N GLY A 155 12.58 15.44 -14.09
CA GLY A 155 13.44 14.48 -14.78
C GLY A 155 13.55 13.13 -14.03
N ARG A 156 12.80 12.91 -12.95
CA ARG A 156 12.79 11.68 -12.15
C ARG A 156 11.61 10.80 -12.55
N ARG A 157 11.86 9.49 -12.70
CA ARG A 157 10.79 8.50 -12.87
C ARG A 157 10.03 8.34 -11.55
N ILE A 158 8.70 8.25 -11.64
CA ILE A 158 7.78 8.13 -10.51
C ILE A 158 6.87 6.94 -10.77
N GLY A 159 6.89 5.98 -9.85
CA GLY A 159 6.07 4.78 -9.98
C GLY A 159 4.62 4.97 -9.55
N LEU A 160 3.74 4.16 -10.13
CA LEU A 160 2.34 4.00 -9.72
C LEU A 160 2.19 2.66 -9.00
N TYR A 161 1.37 2.65 -7.94
CA TYR A 161 1.12 1.43 -7.15
C TYR A 161 -0.39 1.28 -6.91
N PRO A 162 -1.21 1.02 -7.97
CA PRO A 162 -2.66 0.88 -7.83
C PRO A 162 -3.06 -0.40 -7.10
N GLU A 163 -4.01 -0.28 -6.17
CA GLU A 163 -4.77 -1.38 -5.59
C GLU A 163 -6.17 -1.41 -6.18
N ILE A 164 -6.66 -2.58 -6.60
CA ILE A 164 -8.08 -2.79 -6.86
C ILE A 164 -8.77 -3.26 -5.58
N LYS A 165 -9.74 -2.48 -5.11
CA LYS A 165 -10.47 -2.72 -3.85
C LYS A 165 -11.68 -3.61 -4.08
N HIS A 166 -11.88 -4.59 -3.19
CA HIS A 166 -13.09 -5.44 -3.15
C HIS A 166 -13.47 -6.07 -4.52
N PRO A 167 -12.52 -6.65 -5.30
CA PRO A 167 -12.83 -7.13 -6.65
C PRO A 167 -13.94 -8.18 -6.69
N THR A 168 -14.05 -9.07 -5.70
CA THR A 168 -15.14 -10.06 -5.62
C THR A 168 -16.49 -9.39 -5.39
N TYR A 169 -16.57 -8.40 -4.50
CA TYR A 169 -17.79 -7.63 -4.31
C TYR A 169 -18.24 -6.94 -5.60
N PHE A 170 -17.32 -6.24 -6.26
CA PHE A 170 -17.61 -5.52 -7.49
C PHE A 170 -17.98 -6.45 -8.65
N ALA A 171 -17.35 -7.62 -8.77
CA ALA A 171 -17.73 -8.64 -9.75
C ALA A 171 -19.18 -9.10 -9.52
N GLY A 172 -19.59 -9.24 -8.26
CA GLY A 172 -20.97 -9.60 -7.88
C GLY A 172 -22.03 -8.59 -8.32
N ILE A 173 -21.65 -7.33 -8.57
CA ILE A 173 -22.55 -6.27 -9.05
C ILE A 173 -22.25 -5.81 -10.48
N GLY A 174 -21.38 -6.56 -11.21
CA GLY A 174 -21.19 -6.41 -12.65
C GLY A 174 -19.98 -5.57 -13.07
N PHE A 175 -19.04 -5.26 -12.18
CA PHE A 175 -17.78 -4.59 -12.52
C PHE A 175 -16.62 -5.59 -12.51
N ASP A 176 -15.88 -5.67 -13.61
CA ASP A 176 -14.63 -6.41 -13.72
C ASP A 176 -13.44 -5.48 -13.43
N LEU A 177 -13.01 -5.40 -12.17
CA LEU A 177 -11.96 -4.44 -11.78
C LEU A 177 -10.60 -4.74 -12.43
N PRO A 178 -10.13 -5.99 -12.58
CA PRO A 178 -8.94 -6.30 -13.37
C PRO A 178 -8.99 -5.72 -14.79
N GLU A 179 -10.09 -5.95 -15.51
CA GLU A 179 -10.26 -5.43 -16.89
C GLU A 179 -10.32 -3.90 -16.90
N LEU A 180 -11.14 -3.29 -16.02
CA LEU A 180 -11.24 -1.83 -15.89
C LEU A 180 -9.88 -1.18 -15.61
N LEU A 181 -9.04 -1.80 -14.75
CA LEU A 181 -7.73 -1.26 -14.43
C LEU A 181 -6.81 -1.29 -15.65
N VAL A 182 -6.66 -2.44 -16.30
CA VAL A 182 -5.77 -2.59 -17.46
C VAL A 182 -6.18 -1.66 -18.59
N ASP A 183 -7.49 -1.60 -18.92
CA ASP A 183 -8.03 -0.74 -19.96
C ASP A 183 -7.81 0.75 -19.65
N GLN A 184 -8.05 1.19 -18.40
CA GLN A 184 -7.90 2.61 -18.06
C GLN A 184 -6.43 3.02 -17.89
N LEU A 185 -5.52 2.13 -17.47
CA LEU A 185 -4.08 2.38 -17.54
C LEU A 185 -3.62 2.55 -18.99
N ALA A 186 -4.00 1.65 -19.88
CA ALA A 186 -3.70 1.73 -21.30
C ALA A 186 -4.28 3.00 -21.95
N ALA A 187 -5.55 3.34 -21.67
CA ALA A 187 -6.19 4.57 -22.15
C ALA A 187 -5.51 5.84 -21.63
N ALA A 188 -4.89 5.79 -20.44
CA ALA A 188 -4.10 6.88 -19.88
C ALA A 188 -2.65 6.93 -20.44
N GLY A 189 -2.28 6.01 -21.34
CA GLY A 189 -0.96 5.93 -21.96
C GLY A 189 0.12 5.29 -21.10
N VAL A 190 -0.27 4.50 -20.10
CA VAL A 190 0.66 3.68 -19.31
C VAL A 190 1.02 2.43 -20.10
N THR A 191 2.30 2.09 -20.13
CA THR A 191 2.87 0.98 -20.89
C THR A 191 3.80 0.15 -19.99
N ASP A 192 4.17 -1.03 -20.43
CA ASP A 192 5.06 -2.00 -19.75
C ASP A 192 6.46 -1.47 -19.39
N VAL A 193 6.87 -0.35 -19.98
CA VAL A 193 8.13 0.32 -19.59
C VAL A 193 7.95 1.30 -18.44
N ASP A 194 6.73 1.54 -18.01
CA ASP A 194 6.45 2.42 -16.86
C ASP A 194 6.62 1.64 -15.54
N PRO A 195 7.12 2.28 -14.47
CA PRO A 195 7.25 1.64 -13.17
C PRO A 195 5.86 1.53 -12.51
N VAL A 196 5.22 0.38 -12.67
CA VAL A 196 3.91 0.08 -12.07
C VAL A 196 4.02 -1.21 -11.28
N PHE A 197 3.51 -1.21 -10.05
CA PHE A 197 3.12 -2.40 -9.31
C PHE A 197 1.60 -2.41 -9.19
N ILE A 198 0.95 -3.55 -9.35
CA ILE A 198 -0.49 -3.69 -9.10
C ILE A 198 -0.68 -4.57 -7.87
N GLN A 199 -1.59 -4.18 -6.97
CA GLN A 199 -1.81 -4.91 -5.73
C GLN A 199 -3.29 -5.24 -5.49
N SER A 200 -3.52 -6.31 -4.75
CA SER A 200 -4.85 -6.71 -4.27
C SER A 200 -4.73 -7.61 -3.05
N PHE A 201 -5.75 -7.61 -2.20
CA PHE A 201 -5.92 -8.58 -1.12
C PHE A 201 -6.48 -9.93 -1.61
N GLU A 202 -6.99 -10.00 -2.84
CA GLU A 202 -7.67 -11.18 -3.37
C GLU A 202 -6.82 -11.90 -4.43
N PRO A 203 -6.34 -13.14 -4.14
CA PRO A 203 -5.54 -13.94 -5.07
C PRO A 203 -6.18 -14.16 -6.43
N SER A 204 -7.51 -14.30 -6.51
CA SER A 204 -8.20 -14.58 -7.78
C SER A 204 -8.05 -13.42 -8.77
N SER A 205 -8.12 -12.18 -8.27
CA SER A 205 -7.96 -10.98 -9.09
C SER A 205 -6.53 -10.84 -9.62
N LEU A 206 -5.51 -11.17 -8.80
CA LEU A 206 -4.11 -11.18 -9.22
C LEU A 206 -3.84 -12.26 -10.26
N ARG A 207 -4.36 -13.49 -10.08
CA ARG A 207 -4.26 -14.58 -11.08
C ARG A 207 -4.90 -14.18 -12.41
N ARG A 208 -5.97 -13.41 -12.39
CA ARG A 208 -6.58 -12.87 -13.59
C ARG A 208 -5.68 -11.81 -14.22
N LEU A 209 -5.15 -10.86 -13.45
CA LEU A 209 -4.22 -9.82 -13.91
C LEU A 209 -2.95 -10.42 -14.52
N ASP A 210 -2.39 -11.50 -13.94
CA ASP A 210 -1.23 -12.22 -14.46
C ASP A 210 -1.41 -12.71 -15.90
N THR A 211 -2.66 -12.93 -16.35
CA THR A 211 -2.98 -13.28 -17.73
C THR A 211 -3.20 -12.08 -18.66
N MET A 212 -3.24 -10.86 -18.11
CA MET A 212 -3.66 -9.64 -18.82
C MET A 212 -2.55 -8.61 -18.96
N THR A 213 -1.52 -8.65 -18.10
CA THR A 213 -0.46 -7.63 -18.05
C THR A 213 0.86 -8.24 -17.58
N ASP A 214 1.98 -7.62 -18.00
CA ASP A 214 3.33 -7.94 -17.52
C ASP A 214 3.76 -7.03 -16.34
N PHE A 215 2.88 -6.20 -15.78
CA PHE A 215 3.18 -5.39 -14.61
C PHE A 215 3.37 -6.30 -13.38
N PRO A 216 4.40 -6.05 -12.56
CA PRO A 216 4.58 -6.76 -11.30
C PRO A 216 3.35 -6.72 -10.41
N LEU A 217 2.96 -7.89 -9.90
CA LEU A 217 1.78 -8.10 -9.06
C LEU A 217 2.16 -8.35 -7.60
N VAL A 218 1.42 -7.78 -6.67
CA VAL A 218 1.69 -7.89 -5.22
C VAL A 218 0.45 -8.33 -4.47
N LEU A 219 0.55 -9.46 -3.74
CA LEU A 219 -0.51 -9.92 -2.86
C LEU A 219 -0.43 -9.24 -1.51
N LEU A 220 -1.45 -8.45 -1.18
CA LEU A 220 -1.58 -7.81 0.13
C LEU A 220 -2.08 -8.82 1.18
N MET A 221 -1.60 -8.67 2.42
CA MET A 221 -1.94 -9.59 3.51
C MET A 221 -2.11 -8.84 4.83
N THR A 222 -3.24 -9.06 5.48
CA THR A 222 -3.47 -8.63 6.87
C THR A 222 -2.83 -9.61 7.87
N ALA A 223 -2.53 -9.14 9.08
CA ALA A 223 -1.97 -10.00 10.14
C ALA A 223 -2.95 -11.08 10.66
N THR A 224 -4.23 -10.92 10.41
CA THR A 224 -5.31 -11.84 10.82
C THR A 224 -6.35 -11.93 9.71
N GLY A 225 -7.13 -13.02 9.68
CA GLY A 225 -8.12 -13.25 8.62
C GLY A 225 -7.53 -13.81 7.34
N GLY A 226 -8.26 -13.74 6.25
CA GLY A 226 -7.90 -14.29 4.94
C GLY A 226 -8.54 -13.50 3.80
N PRO A 227 -8.30 -13.88 2.53
CA PRO A 227 -8.82 -13.20 1.36
C PRO A 227 -10.35 -13.37 1.25
N ALA A 228 -11.04 -12.32 0.77
CA ALA A 228 -12.50 -12.35 0.64
C ALA A 228 -12.98 -13.32 -0.46
N ASP A 229 -12.15 -13.65 -1.41
CA ASP A 229 -12.40 -14.58 -2.51
C ASP A 229 -12.14 -16.06 -2.15
N ASP A 230 -11.53 -16.33 -0.96
CA ASP A 230 -11.32 -17.69 -0.45
C ASP A 230 -11.44 -17.72 1.09
N LEU A 231 -12.66 -17.90 1.57
CA LEU A 231 -12.97 -17.93 3.03
C LEU A 231 -12.43 -19.20 3.74
N GLY A 232 -11.82 -20.12 3.01
CA GLY A 232 -11.28 -21.40 3.54
C GLY A 232 -9.84 -21.32 4.04
N ILE A 233 -9.14 -20.20 3.78
CA ILE A 233 -7.71 -20.03 4.12
C ILE A 233 -7.46 -18.68 4.79
N THR A 234 -6.49 -18.65 5.70
CA THR A 234 -5.98 -17.40 6.28
C THR A 234 -4.70 -16.95 5.57
N TYR A 235 -4.42 -15.64 5.59
CA TYR A 235 -3.14 -15.13 5.06
C TYR A 235 -1.93 -15.76 5.76
N GLN A 236 -2.06 -16.07 7.05
CA GLN A 236 -0.97 -16.70 7.79
C GLN A 236 -0.67 -18.12 7.29
N GLU A 237 -1.69 -18.89 6.90
CA GLU A 237 -1.52 -20.21 6.28
C GLU A 237 -0.88 -20.11 4.89
N MET A 238 -1.09 -19.00 4.17
CA MET A 238 -0.45 -18.74 2.88
C MET A 238 1.03 -18.37 2.98
N LEU A 239 1.57 -18.10 4.17
CA LEU A 239 2.95 -17.70 4.39
C LEU A 239 3.92 -18.83 4.73
N ASP A 240 3.47 -20.10 4.71
CA ASP A 240 4.39 -21.22 4.77
C ASP A 240 5.18 -21.37 3.46
N ALA A 241 6.20 -22.23 3.45
CA ALA A 241 7.08 -22.40 2.29
C ALA A 241 6.32 -22.82 1.01
N GLN A 242 5.28 -23.65 1.14
CA GLN A 242 4.46 -24.07 -0.02
C GLN A 242 3.52 -22.95 -0.47
N GLY A 243 2.97 -22.16 0.45
CA GLY A 243 2.12 -21.02 0.17
C GLY A 243 2.90 -19.94 -0.58
N LEU A 244 4.12 -19.58 -0.14
CA LEU A 244 4.98 -18.62 -0.83
C LEU A 244 5.33 -19.08 -2.26
N ILE A 245 5.64 -20.36 -2.49
CA ILE A 245 5.83 -20.93 -3.84
C ILE A 245 4.55 -20.78 -4.67
N THR A 246 3.39 -21.00 -4.07
CA THR A 246 2.10 -20.87 -4.75
C THR A 246 1.82 -19.41 -5.14
N ILE A 247 2.14 -18.45 -4.28
CA ILE A 247 2.02 -17.02 -4.56
C ILE A 247 2.96 -16.61 -5.70
N ALA A 248 4.22 -17.07 -5.67
CA ALA A 248 5.21 -16.77 -6.70
C ALA A 248 4.84 -17.32 -8.10
N ALA A 249 3.81 -18.15 -8.22
CA ALA A 249 3.31 -18.60 -9.50
C ALA A 249 2.41 -17.57 -10.23
N TYR A 250 1.97 -16.49 -9.54
CA TYR A 250 1.08 -15.47 -10.10
C TYR A 250 1.35 -14.04 -9.57
N ALA A 251 2.31 -13.88 -8.68
CA ALA A 251 2.68 -12.57 -8.12
C ALA A 251 4.20 -12.46 -7.98
N ASP A 252 4.72 -11.23 -8.07
CA ASP A 252 6.15 -10.90 -7.97
C ASP A 252 6.53 -10.47 -6.56
N GLY A 253 5.54 -10.21 -5.71
CA GLY A 253 5.78 -9.79 -4.34
C GLY A 253 4.59 -9.99 -3.41
N ILE A 254 4.87 -9.79 -2.13
CA ILE A 254 3.87 -9.72 -1.07
C ILE A 254 3.91 -8.35 -0.37
N GLY A 255 2.73 -7.84 -0.02
CA GLY A 255 2.54 -6.62 0.79
C GLY A 255 1.97 -7.00 2.16
N PRO A 256 2.78 -7.47 3.10
CA PRO A 256 2.29 -7.91 4.41
C PRO A 256 2.08 -6.73 5.36
N ASP A 257 1.09 -6.83 6.26
CA ASP A 257 1.07 -6.03 7.48
C ASP A 257 2.43 -6.17 8.20
N MET A 258 2.99 -5.07 8.69
CA MET A 258 4.30 -5.07 9.38
C MET A 258 4.39 -6.07 10.53
N ARG A 259 3.27 -6.44 11.17
CA ARG A 259 3.20 -7.45 12.24
C ARG A 259 3.49 -8.87 11.76
N LEU A 260 3.43 -9.12 10.45
CA LEU A 260 3.87 -10.39 9.84
C LEU A 260 5.39 -10.40 9.59
N VAL A 261 6.01 -9.23 9.42
CA VAL A 261 7.46 -9.06 9.19
C VAL A 261 8.25 -8.98 10.51
N LEU A 262 7.70 -8.26 11.50
CA LEU A 262 8.35 -8.03 12.78
C LEU A 262 7.49 -8.59 13.93
N THR A 263 8.14 -9.32 14.82
CA THR A 263 7.50 -9.75 16.08
C THR A 263 7.14 -8.53 16.94
N ALA A 264 6.28 -8.72 17.94
CA ALA A 264 6.01 -7.67 18.94
C ALA A 264 7.31 -7.20 19.65
N GLY A 265 8.37 -8.02 19.68
CA GLY A 265 9.74 -7.71 20.12
C GLY A 265 10.53 -6.81 19.16
N GLY A 266 10.09 -6.62 17.93
CA GLY A 266 10.81 -5.89 16.88
C GLY A 266 11.92 -6.71 16.20
N SER A 267 11.98 -8.02 16.46
CA SER A 267 12.86 -8.94 15.73
C SER A 267 12.18 -9.40 14.45
N SER A 268 12.95 -9.72 13.41
CA SER A 268 12.42 -10.35 12.20
C SER A 268 11.70 -11.65 12.52
N THR A 269 10.61 -11.93 11.80
CA THR A 269 9.91 -13.22 11.83
C THR A 269 10.57 -14.26 10.92
N GLY A 270 11.47 -13.84 10.01
CA GLY A 270 12.04 -14.68 8.94
C GLY A 270 11.21 -14.66 7.65
N LEU A 271 10.07 -13.97 7.61
CA LEU A 271 9.20 -13.92 6.44
C LEU A 271 9.91 -13.36 5.20
N VAL A 272 10.69 -12.27 5.37
CA VAL A 272 11.38 -11.63 4.23
C VAL A 272 12.37 -12.60 3.58
N GLU A 273 13.18 -13.29 4.38
CA GLU A 273 14.11 -14.31 3.88
C GLU A 273 13.36 -15.44 3.14
N ALA A 274 12.26 -15.95 3.72
CA ALA A 274 11.46 -17.00 3.11
C ALA A 274 10.82 -16.56 1.78
N ALA A 275 10.32 -15.33 1.71
CA ALA A 275 9.75 -14.74 0.50
C ALA A 275 10.82 -14.59 -0.60
N HIS A 276 11.99 -14.06 -0.26
CA HIS A 276 13.12 -13.92 -1.20
C HIS A 276 13.59 -15.28 -1.75
N LEU A 277 13.61 -16.34 -0.94
CA LEU A 277 13.92 -17.71 -1.40
C LEU A 277 12.89 -18.22 -2.42
N SER A 278 11.68 -17.70 -2.41
CA SER A 278 10.62 -18.00 -3.39
C SER A 278 10.59 -17.02 -4.56
N GLY A 279 11.50 -16.01 -4.60
CA GLY A 279 11.58 -15.00 -5.66
C GLY A 279 10.63 -13.82 -5.47
N LEU A 280 9.97 -13.69 -4.30
CA LEU A 280 9.00 -12.63 -4.01
C LEU A 280 9.66 -11.42 -3.35
N GLN A 281 9.35 -10.21 -3.81
CA GLN A 281 9.65 -8.96 -3.11
C GLN A 281 8.72 -8.80 -1.90
N VAL A 282 9.16 -7.99 -0.91
CA VAL A 282 8.39 -7.76 0.33
C VAL A 282 8.23 -6.27 0.59
N HIS A 283 7.00 -5.77 0.48
CA HIS A 283 6.64 -4.36 0.67
C HIS A 283 5.64 -4.22 1.83
N PRO A 284 6.08 -4.16 3.10
CA PRO A 284 5.17 -4.07 4.25
C PRO A 284 4.47 -2.70 4.37
N TRP A 285 3.25 -2.73 4.92
CA TRP A 285 2.40 -1.56 5.18
C TRP A 285 1.94 -1.50 6.64
N THR A 286 1.66 -0.35 7.23
CA THR A 286 1.97 0.99 6.82
C THR A 286 2.80 1.65 7.91
N LEU A 287 3.98 2.13 7.59
CA LEU A 287 4.82 2.87 8.52
C LEU A 287 4.31 4.31 8.65
N ARG A 288 3.89 4.68 9.84
CA ARG A 288 3.36 5.99 10.21
C ARG A 288 4.16 6.57 11.35
N LYS A 289 4.28 7.90 11.41
CA LYS A 289 5.04 8.57 12.47
C LYS A 289 4.25 8.79 13.76
N GLU A 290 2.91 8.86 13.67
CA GLU A 290 2.06 9.12 14.82
C GLU A 290 2.10 7.94 15.80
N SER A 291 2.22 8.27 17.10
CA SER A 291 2.34 7.29 18.19
C SER A 291 1.18 6.31 18.25
N ALA A 292 -0.02 6.73 17.84
CA ALA A 292 -1.21 5.87 17.79
C ALA A 292 -0.99 4.58 16.97
N PHE A 293 -0.15 4.62 15.93
CA PHE A 293 0.10 3.51 15.02
C PHE A 293 1.35 2.69 15.34
N LEU A 294 2.13 3.14 16.31
CA LEU A 294 3.38 2.48 16.66
C LEU A 294 3.18 1.41 17.76
N PRO A 295 4.02 0.36 17.79
CA PRO A 295 4.10 -0.53 18.92
C PRO A 295 4.29 0.25 20.22
N GLU A 296 3.66 -0.20 21.32
CA GLU A 296 3.57 0.52 22.59
C GLU A 296 4.90 1.13 23.06
N ARG A 297 5.97 0.36 22.98
CA ARG A 297 7.33 0.77 23.40
C ARG A 297 7.99 1.84 22.52
N LEU A 298 7.42 2.10 21.32
CA LEU A 298 7.90 3.11 20.38
C LEU A 298 7.01 4.38 20.40
N ARG A 299 5.96 4.40 21.19
CA ARG A 299 5.05 5.54 21.29
C ARG A 299 5.72 6.71 21.98
N GLY A 300 5.37 7.92 21.54
CA GLY A 300 5.72 9.17 22.19
C GLY A 300 4.68 9.58 23.24
N GLU A 301 4.65 10.88 23.58
CA GLU A 301 3.88 11.44 24.69
C GLU A 301 2.35 11.44 24.44
N ALA A 302 1.91 11.50 23.18
CA ALA A 302 0.49 11.58 22.83
C ALA A 302 0.22 10.85 21.50
N PRO A 303 -1.01 10.34 21.27
CA PRO A 303 -1.36 9.56 20.08
C PRO A 303 -1.07 10.27 18.76
N GLU A 304 -1.30 11.58 18.69
CA GLU A 304 -1.11 12.43 17.50
C GLU A 304 0.35 12.90 17.31
N LYS A 305 1.20 12.70 18.31
CA LYS A 305 2.62 13.09 18.24
C LYS A 305 3.46 12.00 17.61
N PRO A 306 4.58 12.34 16.97
CA PRO A 306 5.53 11.36 16.51
C PRO A 306 6.08 10.50 17.66
N GLY A 307 6.20 9.21 17.40
CA GLY A 307 6.98 8.30 18.25
C GLY A 307 8.27 7.88 17.55
N CYS A 308 8.90 6.80 18.02
CA CYS A 308 10.17 6.30 17.46
C CYS A 308 9.95 5.50 16.16
N TYR A 309 9.31 6.12 15.15
CA TYR A 309 9.07 5.53 13.84
C TYR A 309 10.36 5.20 13.08
N ASP A 310 11.42 5.97 13.32
CA ASP A 310 12.77 5.74 12.78
C ASP A 310 13.36 4.41 13.27
N THR A 311 13.09 4.03 14.51
CA THR A 311 13.50 2.71 15.04
C THR A 311 12.74 1.60 14.33
N LEU A 312 11.46 1.77 14.04
CA LEU A 312 10.67 0.80 13.28
C LEU A 312 11.17 0.69 11.83
N PHE A 313 11.49 1.82 11.18
CA PHE A 313 12.14 1.86 9.87
C PHE A 313 13.43 1.05 9.87
N ASP A 314 14.36 1.30 10.82
CA ASP A 314 15.62 0.59 10.91
C ASP A 314 15.44 -0.93 11.10
N ARG A 315 14.39 -1.36 11.81
CA ARG A 315 14.04 -2.79 11.97
C ARG A 315 13.56 -3.41 10.67
N LEU A 316 12.71 -2.72 9.92
CA LEU A 316 12.25 -3.18 8.60
C LEU A 316 13.42 -3.29 7.61
N VAL A 317 14.27 -2.27 7.55
CA VAL A 317 15.50 -2.30 6.72
C VAL A 317 16.42 -3.46 7.14
N THR A 318 16.61 -3.68 8.44
CA THR A 318 17.42 -4.80 8.94
C THR A 318 16.81 -6.16 8.60
N ALA A 319 15.47 -6.26 8.53
CA ALA A 319 14.79 -7.46 8.09
C ALA A 319 14.92 -7.72 6.58
N GLY A 320 15.40 -6.72 5.80
CA GLY A 320 15.70 -6.87 4.37
C GLY A 320 14.53 -6.56 3.44
N VAL A 321 13.52 -5.77 3.87
CA VAL A 321 12.36 -5.43 3.03
C VAL A 321 12.77 -4.62 1.80
N ASP A 322 12.06 -4.81 0.67
CA ASP A 322 12.35 -4.21 -0.62
C ASP A 322 11.66 -2.84 -0.82
N GLY A 323 10.56 -2.60 -0.12
CA GLY A 323 9.83 -1.34 -0.12
C GLY A 323 9.09 -1.14 1.20
N ILE A 324 8.65 0.09 1.48
CA ILE A 324 7.90 0.43 2.70
C ILE A 324 6.79 1.39 2.32
N PHE A 325 5.54 1.02 2.61
CA PHE A 325 4.40 1.93 2.52
C PHE A 325 4.40 2.90 3.71
N THR A 326 4.20 4.18 3.42
CA THR A 326 4.19 5.22 4.46
C THR A 326 3.23 6.36 4.16
N ASP A 327 2.56 6.88 5.20
CA ASP A 327 1.78 8.12 5.14
C ASP A 327 2.68 9.38 5.17
N ASN A 328 3.99 9.21 5.47
CA ASN A 328 4.95 10.28 5.73
C ASN A 328 6.21 10.13 4.86
N PRO A 329 6.12 10.28 3.53
CA PRO A 329 7.22 9.98 2.62
C PRO A 329 8.49 10.79 2.91
N ARG A 330 8.38 12.08 3.26
CA ARG A 330 9.53 12.94 3.60
C ARG A 330 10.41 12.33 4.70
N GLU A 331 9.78 11.89 5.78
CA GLU A 331 10.45 11.30 6.92
C GLU A 331 11.22 10.05 6.52
N ILE A 332 10.60 9.18 5.71
CA ILE A 332 11.20 7.92 5.30
C ILE A 332 12.30 8.13 4.25
N VAL A 333 12.12 9.05 3.30
CA VAL A 333 13.18 9.46 2.36
C VAL A 333 14.39 10.01 3.10
N ASN A 334 14.18 10.87 4.11
CA ASN A 334 15.28 11.39 4.95
C ASN A 334 16.01 10.26 5.69
N LEU A 335 15.29 9.33 6.31
CA LEU A 335 15.89 8.20 7.01
C LEU A 335 16.69 7.30 6.06
N ARG A 336 16.11 6.98 4.91
CA ARG A 336 16.74 6.19 3.84
C ARG A 336 18.05 6.83 3.35
N SER A 337 18.09 8.16 3.26
CA SER A 337 19.27 8.93 2.83
C SER A 337 20.30 9.17 3.95
N GLY A 338 20.16 8.55 5.12
CA GLY A 338 21.07 8.73 6.25
C GLY A 338 20.84 10.00 7.06
N GLY A 339 19.67 10.62 6.93
CA GLY A 339 19.28 11.80 7.69
C GLY A 339 19.16 11.57 9.21
N ALA A 340 18.94 12.66 9.95
CA ALA A 340 18.87 12.63 11.40
C ALA A 340 17.75 11.70 11.90
N ARG A 341 18.03 10.95 12.96
CA ARG A 341 17.08 10.09 13.66
C ARG A 341 16.24 10.93 14.64
N PHE A 342 14.94 10.65 14.71
CA PHE A 342 14.03 11.31 15.66
C PHE A 342 14.28 10.81 17.09
N CYS A 343 14.42 9.49 17.25
CA CYS A 343 14.83 8.89 18.53
C CYS A 343 16.31 8.61 18.53
N ALA A 344 17.06 9.14 19.50
CA ALA A 344 18.41 8.72 19.76
C ALA A 344 18.39 7.21 20.07
N ARG A 345 19.33 6.42 19.48
CA ARG A 345 19.42 4.95 19.53
C ARG A 345 19.04 4.35 20.89
N ALA A 346 17.75 4.27 21.19
CA ALA A 346 17.20 3.78 22.46
C ALA A 346 16.95 2.26 22.44
N TRP A 347 17.78 1.51 21.68
CA TRP A 347 17.68 0.05 21.61
C TRP A 347 19.07 -0.59 21.59
N ILE A 348 19.85 -0.32 22.63
CA ILE A 348 20.95 -1.21 23.00
C ILE A 348 20.34 -2.23 23.97
N GLU A 349 20.16 -3.45 23.43
CA GLU A 349 20.07 -4.73 24.14
C GLU A 349 19.36 -4.77 25.51
N VAL A 350 18.13 -5.28 25.52
CA VAL A 350 17.74 -6.14 26.64
C VAL A 350 18.05 -7.57 26.19
N ARG A 351 19.15 -8.12 26.70
CA ARG A 351 19.53 -9.53 26.63
C ARG A 351 18.48 -10.42 27.27
#